data_e4bcc48d2aff6077f548220a78f82caf
#
_entry.id   e4bcc48d2aff6077f548220a78f82caf
#
_cell.length_a   1.000
_cell.length_b   1.000
_cell.length_c   1.000
_cell.angle_alpha   90.00
_cell.angle_beta   90.00
_cell.angle_gamma   90.00
#
_symmetry.space_group_name_H-M   'P 1'
#
loop_
_entity.id
_entity.type
_entity.pdbx_description
1 polymer ?
#
loop_
_entity_poly.entity_id
_entity_poly.type
_entity_poly.pdbx_seq_one_letter_code
_entity_poly.pdbx_strand_id
1 'polypeptide(L)'
;QWNSSAHHFSSFNNQWYRRSIEYMQDVVGTTPSKWCAGCHDHAVFFNGRFERPMREQIDTPEAQAGLSCTSCHAIVHVGSTMGQGEFVIEYPPLHDLSASDNPILRGAHDLLINLAPGPHRETFLKPFHRDQGPEFCSTCHKVHLDRPVNDYRWVRGFNEYDNWQASGVSGQGARSFYYPDTPKTCASCHMPLVRSDDPAADDGYVRSHRFPAANTALPFVNRDAVQLQAVQDFLRADQISVDI
;
A
#
# COMPACT_ATOMS: atom_id res chain seq x y z
N GLN A 1 -8.00 -9.51 -6.65
CA GLN A 1 -6.90 -9.67 -5.70
C GLN A 1 -6.83 -8.48 -4.75
N TRP A 2 -6.58 -7.27 -5.27
CA TRP A 2 -6.46 -6.05 -4.47
C TRP A 2 -7.70 -5.79 -3.58
N ASN A 3 -8.92 -5.97 -4.09
CA ASN A 3 -10.17 -5.77 -3.33
C ASN A 3 -10.26 -6.60 -2.03
N SER A 4 -9.48 -7.67 -1.94
CA SER A 4 -9.44 -8.55 -0.77
C SER A 4 -8.28 -8.23 0.16
N SER A 5 -7.35 -7.35 -0.25
CA SER A 5 -6.12 -7.07 0.46
C SER A 5 -6.30 -6.07 1.62
N ALA A 6 -5.38 -6.10 2.56
CA ALA A 6 -5.34 -5.11 3.65
C ALA A 6 -5.16 -3.67 3.13
N HIS A 7 -4.55 -3.48 1.96
CA HIS A 7 -4.41 -2.15 1.36
C HIS A 7 -5.74 -1.56 0.90
N HIS A 8 -6.66 -2.38 0.36
CA HIS A 8 -8.03 -1.91 0.10
C HIS A 8 -8.75 -1.50 1.39
N PHE A 9 -8.53 -2.23 2.48
CA PHE A 9 -9.13 -1.95 3.78
C PHE A 9 -8.21 -1.11 4.68
N SER A 10 -7.48 -0.15 4.14
CA SER A 10 -6.57 0.70 4.91
C SER A 10 -7.25 1.94 5.49
N SER A 11 -8.38 2.37 4.94
CA SER A 11 -9.09 3.59 5.30
C SER A 11 -10.30 3.33 6.24
N PHE A 12 -11.34 4.14 6.16
CA PHE A 12 -12.51 4.09 7.04
C PHE A 12 -13.44 2.91 6.77
N ASN A 13 -13.20 2.15 5.71
CA ASN A 13 -13.75 0.83 5.47
C ASN A 13 -13.15 -0.26 6.40
N ASN A 14 -12.12 0.08 7.16
CA ASN A 14 -11.56 -0.74 8.23
C ASN A 14 -12.08 -0.25 9.59
N GLN A 15 -12.87 -1.08 10.26
CA GLN A 15 -13.51 -0.70 11.51
C GLN A 15 -12.54 -0.33 12.64
N TRP A 16 -11.36 -0.96 12.72
CA TRP A 16 -10.35 -0.67 13.74
C TRP A 16 -9.68 0.68 13.48
N TYR A 17 -9.26 0.91 12.24
CA TYR A 17 -8.69 2.19 11.82
C TYR A 17 -9.71 3.32 12.02
N ARG A 18 -10.93 3.13 11.55
CA ARG A 18 -12.02 4.09 11.73
C ARG A 18 -12.20 4.50 13.19
N ARG A 19 -12.31 3.53 14.11
CA ARG A 19 -12.49 3.84 15.54
C ARG A 19 -11.29 4.55 16.14
N SER A 20 -10.08 4.22 15.72
CA SER A 20 -8.87 4.89 16.17
C SER A 20 -8.84 6.36 15.74
N ILE A 21 -9.19 6.65 14.49
CA ILE A 21 -9.24 8.03 13.99
C ILE A 21 -10.41 8.82 14.60
N GLU A 22 -11.59 8.23 14.71
CA GLU A 22 -12.72 8.88 15.40
C GLU A 22 -12.32 9.27 16.83
N TYR A 23 -11.71 8.37 17.58
CA TYR A 23 -11.24 8.66 18.94
C TYR A 23 -10.16 9.74 18.95
N MET A 24 -9.18 9.66 18.07
CA MET A 24 -8.14 10.66 17.96
C MET A 24 -8.72 12.05 17.66
N GLN A 25 -9.67 12.14 16.72
CA GLN A 25 -10.31 13.41 16.39
C GLN A 25 -11.17 13.96 17.55
N ASP A 26 -11.79 13.10 18.35
CA ASP A 26 -12.53 13.51 19.54
C ASP A 26 -11.61 14.11 20.63
N VAL A 27 -10.37 13.63 20.74
CA VAL A 27 -9.41 14.03 21.77
C VAL A 27 -8.57 15.23 21.37
N VAL A 28 -8.05 15.24 20.13
CA VAL A 28 -7.04 16.22 19.68
C VAL A 28 -7.44 16.98 18.41
N GLY A 29 -8.61 16.71 17.86
CA GLY A 29 -9.13 17.36 16.65
C GLY A 29 -8.64 16.71 15.34
N THR A 30 -9.09 17.29 14.22
CA THR A 30 -8.84 16.73 12.88
C THR A 30 -7.39 16.88 12.41
N THR A 31 -6.75 18.01 12.73
CA THR A 31 -5.41 18.35 12.21
C THR A 31 -4.34 17.30 12.53
N PRO A 32 -4.19 16.82 13.79
CA PRO A 32 -3.21 15.78 14.08
C PRO A 32 -3.51 14.44 13.40
N SER A 33 -4.78 14.12 13.15
CA SER A 33 -5.17 12.86 12.48
C SER A 33 -4.78 12.80 11.00
N LYS A 34 -4.48 13.93 10.37
CA LYS A 34 -3.91 13.98 9.00
C LYS A 34 -2.60 13.23 8.86
N TRP A 35 -1.86 13.09 9.95
CA TRP A 35 -0.63 12.30 9.97
C TRP A 35 -0.83 10.86 9.48
N CYS A 36 -1.94 10.25 9.84
CA CYS A 36 -2.26 8.89 9.42
C CYS A 36 -2.68 8.83 7.94
N ALA A 37 -3.30 9.92 7.45
CA ALA A 37 -3.89 9.97 6.11
C ALA A 37 -2.89 9.81 4.98
N GLY A 38 -1.64 10.25 5.16
CA GLY A 38 -0.57 10.11 4.17
C GLY A 38 -0.24 8.66 3.78
N CYS A 39 -0.61 7.68 4.63
CA CYS A 39 -0.41 6.25 4.38
C CYS A 39 -1.72 5.46 4.31
N HIS A 40 -2.85 6.03 4.78
CA HIS A 40 -4.10 5.31 4.90
C HIS A 40 -5.23 5.83 4.02
N ASP A 41 -5.32 7.16 3.83
CA ASP A 41 -6.53 7.81 3.32
C ASP A 41 -6.26 8.73 2.13
N HIS A 42 -5.50 8.27 1.15
CA HIS A 42 -5.10 9.10 0.00
C HIS A 42 -6.29 9.77 -0.69
N ALA A 43 -7.39 9.05 -0.91
CA ALA A 43 -8.57 9.61 -1.55
C ALA A 43 -9.22 10.73 -0.73
N VAL A 44 -9.29 10.59 0.59
CA VAL A 44 -9.82 11.64 1.48
C VAL A 44 -8.84 12.80 1.57
N PHE A 45 -7.56 12.51 1.74
CA PHE A 45 -6.51 13.48 2.02
C PHE A 45 -6.25 14.39 0.81
N PHE A 46 -6.00 13.81 -0.35
CA PHE A 46 -5.67 14.58 -1.55
C PHE A 46 -6.87 15.29 -2.19
N ASN A 47 -8.11 14.90 -1.84
CA ASN A 47 -9.32 15.63 -2.20
C ASN A 47 -9.70 16.74 -1.21
N GLY A 48 -8.82 17.06 -0.23
CA GLY A 48 -9.03 18.12 0.74
C GLY A 48 -10.17 17.85 1.74
N ARG A 49 -10.63 16.62 1.87
CA ARG A 49 -11.75 16.25 2.74
C ARG A 49 -11.35 16.04 4.20
N PHE A 50 -10.06 15.93 4.49
CA PHE A 50 -9.56 15.68 5.85
C PHE A 50 -9.62 16.95 6.77
N GLU A 51 -10.14 18.06 6.27
CA GLU A 51 -10.42 19.26 7.08
C GLU A 51 -11.68 19.13 7.93
N ARG A 52 -12.56 18.19 7.61
CA ARG A 52 -13.81 17.93 8.32
C ARG A 52 -13.72 16.65 9.14
N PRO A 53 -14.48 16.54 10.26
CA PRO A 53 -14.55 15.32 11.03
C PRO A 53 -14.93 14.12 10.15
N MET A 54 -14.19 13.02 10.28
CA MET A 54 -14.44 11.82 9.45
C MET A 54 -15.81 11.19 9.73
N ARG A 55 -16.30 11.34 10.95
CA ARG A 55 -17.65 10.86 11.33
C ARG A 55 -18.77 11.42 10.44
N GLU A 56 -18.57 12.60 9.86
CA GLU A 56 -19.52 13.25 8.96
C GLU A 56 -19.46 12.78 7.51
N GLN A 57 -18.42 12.02 7.16
CA GLN A 57 -18.11 11.66 5.76
C GLN A 57 -17.85 10.16 5.58
N ILE A 58 -18.17 9.36 6.56
CA ILE A 58 -17.89 7.90 6.54
C ILE A 58 -18.46 7.19 5.32
N ASP A 59 -19.63 7.61 4.86
CA ASP A 59 -20.33 6.97 3.75
C ASP A 59 -19.92 7.53 2.37
N THR A 60 -18.90 8.39 2.31
CA THR A 60 -18.40 8.89 1.03
C THR A 60 -17.53 7.84 0.33
N PRO A 61 -17.51 7.82 -1.02
CA PRO A 61 -16.66 6.91 -1.77
C PRO A 61 -15.18 7.01 -1.38
N GLU A 62 -14.69 8.23 -1.11
CA GLU A 62 -13.30 8.48 -0.71
C GLU A 62 -12.97 7.81 0.64
N ALA A 63 -13.89 7.88 1.60
CA ALA A 63 -13.73 7.25 2.92
C ALA A 63 -13.71 5.71 2.84
N GLN A 64 -14.28 5.14 1.79
CA GLN A 64 -14.37 3.71 1.57
C GLN A 64 -13.35 3.17 0.56
N ALA A 65 -12.49 4.04 -0.01
CA ALA A 65 -11.58 3.66 -1.09
C ALA A 65 -10.37 2.84 -0.65
N GLY A 66 -9.90 3.01 0.58
CA GLY A 66 -8.61 2.46 1.00
C GLY A 66 -7.44 3.04 0.18
N LEU A 67 -6.37 2.29 0.06
CA LEU A 67 -5.28 2.59 -0.88
C LEU A 67 -5.63 2.00 -2.25
N SER A 68 -5.97 2.88 -3.20
CA SER A 68 -6.32 2.50 -4.57
C SER A 68 -5.08 2.21 -5.43
N CYS A 69 -5.30 1.81 -6.69
CA CYS A 69 -4.21 1.62 -7.65
C CYS A 69 -3.32 2.86 -7.76
N THR A 70 -3.93 4.04 -7.86
CA THR A 70 -3.21 5.32 -7.97
C THR A 70 -2.49 5.70 -6.67
N SER A 71 -2.93 5.22 -5.51
CA SER A 71 -2.21 5.45 -4.25
C SER A 71 -0.76 4.96 -4.29
N CYS A 72 -0.51 3.88 -5.03
CA CYS A 72 0.84 3.34 -5.22
C CYS A 72 1.41 3.75 -6.59
N HIS A 73 0.65 3.55 -7.67
CA HIS A 73 1.15 3.70 -9.02
C HIS A 73 1.24 5.16 -9.51
N ALA A 74 0.62 6.11 -8.81
CA ALA A 74 0.81 7.54 -9.07
C ALA A 74 2.02 8.15 -8.32
N ILE A 75 2.68 7.40 -7.43
CA ILE A 75 3.92 7.85 -6.80
C ILE A 75 5.01 7.90 -7.88
N VAL A 76 5.64 9.07 -8.03
CA VAL A 76 6.69 9.32 -9.05
C VAL A 76 8.07 9.49 -8.44
N HIS A 77 8.14 9.75 -7.14
CA HIS A 77 9.39 9.92 -6.42
C HIS A 77 9.25 9.44 -4.97
N VAL A 78 10.31 8.83 -4.48
CA VAL A 78 10.49 8.45 -3.06
C VAL A 78 11.70 9.21 -2.56
N GLY A 79 11.51 10.07 -1.56
CA GLY A 79 12.55 10.97 -1.07
C GLY A 79 13.64 10.25 -0.28
N SER A 80 13.23 9.35 0.62
CA SER A 80 14.17 8.57 1.43
C SER A 80 13.53 7.30 1.99
N THR A 81 14.33 6.49 2.66
CA THR A 81 13.88 5.32 3.41
C THR A 81 13.52 5.63 4.87
N MET A 82 13.31 6.87 5.20
CA MET A 82 12.89 7.28 6.56
C MET A 82 11.42 7.03 6.84
N GLY A 83 10.63 6.75 5.80
CA GLY A 83 9.21 6.49 5.91
C GLY A 83 8.37 7.77 5.96
N GLN A 84 7.30 7.75 6.75
CA GLN A 84 6.45 8.93 7.05
C GLN A 84 5.69 9.50 5.84
N GLY A 85 5.47 8.70 4.78
CA GLY A 85 4.83 9.19 3.58
C GLY A 85 5.70 10.15 2.76
N GLU A 86 7.03 9.99 2.78
CA GLU A 86 7.96 10.84 2.03
C GLU A 86 7.99 10.43 0.55
N PHE A 87 6.95 10.81 -0.18
CA PHE A 87 6.81 10.54 -1.61
C PHE A 87 6.14 11.72 -2.33
N VAL A 88 6.27 11.74 -3.65
CA VAL A 88 5.58 12.67 -4.54
C VAL A 88 4.60 11.90 -5.40
N ILE A 89 3.36 12.40 -5.51
CA ILE A 89 2.31 11.84 -6.35
C ILE A 89 2.07 12.75 -7.55
N GLU A 90 1.99 12.12 -8.74
CA GLU A 90 1.47 12.73 -9.96
C GLU A 90 0.46 11.78 -10.60
N TYR A 91 -0.70 12.27 -10.95
CA TYR A 91 -1.71 11.44 -11.59
C TYR A 91 -1.22 10.94 -12.95
N PRO A 92 -1.53 9.68 -13.31
CA PRO A 92 -1.14 9.10 -14.59
C PRO A 92 -1.71 9.88 -15.77
N PRO A 93 -1.02 9.88 -16.91
CA PRO A 93 -1.61 10.37 -18.16
C PRO A 93 -2.97 9.71 -18.44
N LEU A 94 -3.89 10.45 -19.00
CA LEU A 94 -5.27 10.02 -19.26
C LEU A 94 -6.14 9.80 -18.02
N HIS A 95 -5.67 10.13 -16.80
CA HIS A 95 -6.46 10.02 -15.58
C HIS A 95 -7.82 10.72 -15.71
N ASP A 96 -7.85 11.93 -16.24
CA ASP A 96 -9.07 12.72 -16.45
C ASP A 96 -10.08 12.03 -17.36
N LEU A 97 -9.63 11.25 -18.33
CA LEU A 97 -10.50 10.44 -19.16
C LEU A 97 -11.09 9.26 -18.40
N SER A 98 -10.27 8.57 -17.60
CA SER A 98 -10.70 7.42 -16.80
C SER A 98 -11.67 7.81 -15.69
N ALA A 99 -11.44 8.99 -15.09
CA ALA A 99 -12.26 9.53 -14.01
C ALA A 99 -13.50 10.30 -14.48
N SER A 100 -13.68 10.48 -15.80
CA SER A 100 -14.79 11.26 -16.37
C SER A 100 -16.14 10.58 -16.13
N ASP A 101 -17.15 11.38 -15.79
CA ASP A 101 -18.54 10.93 -15.76
C ASP A 101 -19.10 10.64 -17.16
N ASN A 102 -18.47 11.13 -18.23
CA ASN A 102 -18.86 10.89 -19.58
C ASN A 102 -18.43 9.48 -20.05
N PRO A 103 -19.37 8.58 -20.38
CA PRO A 103 -19.05 7.22 -20.81
C PRO A 103 -18.25 7.15 -22.12
N ILE A 104 -18.38 8.16 -22.99
CA ILE A 104 -17.61 8.23 -24.23
C ILE A 104 -16.12 8.48 -23.92
N LEU A 105 -15.81 9.37 -22.98
CA LEU A 105 -14.44 9.65 -22.59
C LEU A 105 -13.81 8.43 -21.88
N ARG A 106 -14.55 7.73 -21.00
CA ARG A 106 -14.10 6.46 -20.43
C ARG A 106 -13.85 5.40 -21.51
N GLY A 107 -14.79 5.26 -22.46
CA GLY A 107 -14.61 4.34 -23.58
C GLY A 107 -13.41 4.67 -24.46
N ALA A 108 -13.12 5.97 -24.66
CA ALA A 108 -11.92 6.41 -25.36
C ALA A 108 -10.63 6.06 -24.59
N HIS A 109 -10.62 6.26 -23.27
CA HIS A 109 -9.53 5.81 -22.40
C HIS A 109 -9.26 4.32 -22.56
N ASP A 110 -10.29 3.49 -22.40
CA ASP A 110 -10.18 2.03 -22.46
C ASP A 110 -9.69 1.58 -23.86
N LEU A 111 -10.20 2.20 -24.91
CA LEU A 111 -9.76 1.92 -26.28
C LEU A 111 -8.27 2.28 -26.48
N LEU A 112 -7.83 3.45 -26.00
CA LEU A 112 -6.44 3.88 -26.13
C LEU A 112 -5.47 2.93 -25.38
N ILE A 113 -5.83 2.52 -24.19
CA ILE A 113 -5.01 1.58 -23.40
C ILE A 113 -4.96 0.21 -24.07
N ASN A 114 -6.09 -0.29 -24.59
CA ASN A 114 -6.11 -1.59 -25.28
C ASN A 114 -5.33 -1.59 -26.60
N LEU A 115 -5.33 -0.47 -27.34
CA LEU A 115 -4.59 -0.35 -28.58
C LEU A 115 -3.09 -0.12 -28.38
N ALA A 116 -2.72 0.57 -27.31
CA ALA A 116 -1.34 0.93 -27.00
C ALA A 116 -1.06 0.79 -25.49
N PRO A 117 -0.91 -0.42 -24.96
CA PRO A 117 -0.70 -0.65 -23.53
C PRO A 117 0.67 -0.19 -23.00
N GLY A 118 1.65 0.01 -23.89
CA GLY A 118 3.01 0.39 -23.52
C GLY A 118 3.11 1.61 -22.61
N PRO A 119 2.57 2.80 -23.00
CA PRO A 119 2.62 4.00 -22.16
C PRO A 119 1.90 3.83 -20.82
N HIS A 120 0.79 3.11 -20.79
CA HIS A 120 0.10 2.79 -19.54
C HIS A 120 0.97 1.91 -18.63
N ARG A 121 1.58 0.87 -19.20
CA ARG A 121 2.50 0.00 -18.51
C ARG A 121 3.71 0.75 -17.93
N GLU A 122 4.35 1.62 -18.70
CA GLU A 122 5.47 2.44 -18.23
C GLU A 122 5.09 3.35 -17.06
N THR A 123 3.88 3.93 -17.10
CA THR A 123 3.37 4.76 -16.00
C THR A 123 3.16 3.94 -14.74
N PHE A 124 2.61 2.74 -14.84
CA PHE A 124 2.30 1.88 -13.70
C PHE A 124 3.46 1.00 -13.22
N LEU A 125 4.50 0.81 -14.03
CA LEU A 125 5.67 0.00 -13.69
C LEU A 125 6.94 0.86 -13.68
N LYS A 126 6.94 1.89 -12.85
CA LYS A 126 8.12 2.75 -12.66
C LYS A 126 9.32 1.95 -12.15
N PRO A 127 10.56 2.37 -12.45
CA PRO A 127 11.77 1.64 -12.06
C PRO A 127 11.82 1.27 -10.58
N PHE A 128 11.40 2.16 -9.69
CA PHE A 128 11.41 1.89 -8.25
C PHE A 128 10.39 0.81 -7.82
N HIS A 129 9.35 0.54 -8.58
CA HIS A 129 8.48 -0.60 -8.30
C HIS A 129 9.16 -1.94 -8.58
N ARG A 130 10.13 -1.96 -9.50
CA ARG A 130 10.87 -3.16 -9.90
C ARG A 130 12.15 -3.35 -9.10
N ASP A 131 13.00 -2.34 -9.10
CA ASP A 131 14.38 -2.41 -8.66
C ASP A 131 14.58 -1.89 -7.24
N GLN A 132 13.74 -0.97 -6.78
CA GLN A 132 13.78 -0.33 -5.47
C GLN A 132 12.50 -0.60 -4.67
N GLY A 133 11.93 -1.79 -4.83
CA GLY A 133 10.67 -2.16 -4.18
C GLY A 133 10.67 -1.99 -2.65
N PRO A 134 11.71 -2.38 -1.91
CA PRO A 134 11.77 -2.17 -0.47
C PRO A 134 11.76 -0.69 -0.06
N GLU A 135 12.49 0.17 -0.77
CA GLU A 135 12.53 1.61 -0.55
C GLU A 135 11.15 2.23 -0.80
N PHE A 136 10.48 1.80 -1.86
CA PHE A 136 9.11 2.21 -2.14
C PHE A 136 8.16 1.80 -1.00
N CYS A 137 8.21 0.56 -0.55
CA CYS A 137 7.36 0.07 0.54
C CYS A 137 7.64 0.81 1.86
N SER A 138 8.89 1.23 2.09
CA SER A 138 9.29 1.94 3.32
C SER A 138 8.54 3.25 3.51
N THR A 139 8.05 3.88 2.44
CA THR A 139 7.32 5.16 2.53
C THR A 139 6.13 5.09 3.48
N CYS A 140 5.46 3.94 3.56
CA CYS A 140 4.34 3.67 4.46
C CYS A 140 4.65 2.61 5.52
N HIS A 141 5.59 1.67 5.23
CA HIS A 141 5.96 0.58 6.13
C HIS A 141 7.15 0.91 7.06
N LYS A 142 7.31 2.18 7.37
CA LYS A 142 8.21 2.69 8.41
C LYS A 142 7.63 4.00 8.95
N VAL A 143 7.26 3.99 10.23
CA VAL A 143 6.57 5.10 10.89
C VAL A 143 7.21 5.40 12.25
N HIS A 144 7.33 6.67 12.56
CA HIS A 144 7.60 7.16 13.91
C HIS A 144 6.65 8.29 14.25
N LEU A 145 6.49 8.58 15.52
CA LEU A 145 5.70 9.69 16.01
C LEU A 145 6.65 10.72 16.64
N ASP A 146 6.54 11.94 16.20
CA ASP A 146 7.19 13.12 16.79
C ASP A 146 6.30 14.35 16.55
N ARG A 147 6.85 15.49 16.22
CA ARG A 147 6.05 16.66 15.82
C ARG A 147 5.35 16.40 14.48
N PRO A 148 4.10 16.85 14.32
CA PRO A 148 3.26 17.58 15.26
C PRO A 148 2.38 16.69 16.16
N VAL A 149 2.46 15.37 16.05
CA VAL A 149 1.53 14.43 16.69
C VAL A 149 1.90 14.15 18.14
N ASN A 150 3.18 14.02 18.44
CA ASN A 150 3.69 13.67 19.77
C ASN A 150 4.66 14.72 20.34
N ASP A 151 4.55 15.93 19.87
CA ASP A 151 5.35 17.09 20.25
C ASP A 151 6.87 16.81 20.12
N TYR A 152 7.65 16.91 21.19
CA TYR A 152 9.11 16.63 21.16
C TYR A 152 9.47 15.17 21.42
N ARG A 153 8.50 14.32 21.74
CA ARG A 153 8.75 12.92 22.12
C ARG A 153 8.72 12.04 20.88
N TRP A 154 9.90 11.55 20.51
CA TRP A 154 10.02 10.59 19.43
C TRP A 154 9.62 9.18 19.93
N VAL A 155 8.68 8.56 19.25
CA VAL A 155 8.25 7.18 19.51
C VAL A 155 8.30 6.41 18.18
N ARG A 156 9.06 5.31 18.17
CA ARG A 156 9.11 4.42 17.03
C ARG A 156 7.77 3.68 16.91
N GLY A 157 7.14 3.79 15.75
CA GLY A 157 6.00 2.98 15.35
C GLY A 157 6.44 1.65 14.76
N PHE A 158 5.61 1.05 13.91
CA PHE A 158 5.99 -0.13 13.16
C PHE A 158 7.12 0.20 12.16
N ASN A 159 7.95 -0.79 11.87
CA ASN A 159 9.12 -0.58 11.03
C ASN A 159 9.53 -1.89 10.35
N GLU A 160 8.77 -2.31 9.38
CA GLU A 160 9.04 -3.51 8.61
C GLU A 160 10.28 -3.34 7.73
N TYR A 161 10.54 -2.13 7.21
CA TYR A 161 11.69 -1.87 6.36
C TYR A 161 13.03 -2.15 7.07
N ASP A 162 13.26 -1.56 8.25
CA ASP A 162 14.53 -1.77 8.97
C ASP A 162 14.63 -3.22 9.46
N ASN A 163 13.53 -3.85 9.83
CA ASN A 163 13.51 -5.25 10.21
C ASN A 163 13.86 -6.16 9.03
N TRP A 164 13.33 -5.88 7.83
CA TRP A 164 13.71 -6.58 6.62
C TRP A 164 15.20 -6.33 6.30
N GLN A 165 15.66 -5.08 6.31
CA GLN A 165 17.05 -4.72 6.02
C GLN A 165 18.02 -5.43 6.97
N ALA A 166 17.69 -5.51 8.26
CA ALA A 166 18.49 -6.19 9.26
C ALA A 166 18.40 -7.72 9.21
N SER A 167 17.43 -8.28 8.47
CA SER A 167 17.23 -9.72 8.35
C SER A 167 18.27 -10.38 7.46
N GLY A 168 18.47 -11.69 7.62
CA GLY A 168 19.35 -12.47 6.75
C GLY A 168 18.88 -12.58 5.30
N VAL A 169 17.61 -12.27 4.99
CA VAL A 169 17.06 -12.45 3.63
C VAL A 169 17.30 -11.24 2.73
N SER A 170 17.56 -10.05 3.29
CA SER A 170 17.77 -8.82 2.51
C SER A 170 19.11 -8.77 1.78
N GLY A 171 20.13 -9.46 2.31
CA GLY A 171 21.50 -9.30 1.88
C GLY A 171 22.15 -7.94 2.21
N GLN A 172 21.48 -7.10 3.03
CA GLN A 172 21.91 -5.74 3.37
C GLN A 172 22.24 -5.55 4.85
N GLY A 173 21.99 -6.54 5.69
CA GLY A 173 22.12 -6.42 7.13
C GLY A 173 23.57 -6.37 7.58
N ALA A 174 24.04 -5.21 8.04
CA ALA A 174 25.39 -5.04 8.58
C ALA A 174 25.70 -5.91 9.82
N ARG A 175 24.66 -6.42 10.48
CA ARG A 175 24.76 -7.31 11.64
C ARG A 175 24.51 -8.77 11.31
N SER A 176 24.18 -9.07 10.06
CA SER A 176 23.95 -10.44 9.60
C SER A 176 25.25 -10.99 9.04
N PHE A 177 25.67 -12.14 9.55
CA PHE A 177 26.74 -12.93 8.94
C PHE A 177 26.22 -13.85 7.84
N TYR A 178 24.94 -13.84 7.59
CA TYR A 178 24.28 -14.61 6.56
C TYR A 178 23.95 -13.70 5.36
N TYR A 179 24.49 -14.05 4.23
CA TYR A 179 24.20 -13.39 2.96
C TYR A 179 23.58 -14.45 2.02
N PRO A 180 22.30 -14.33 1.68
CA PRO A 180 21.66 -15.28 0.81
C PRO A 180 22.19 -15.14 -0.63
N ASP A 181 22.29 -16.26 -1.35
CA ASP A 181 22.68 -16.26 -2.77
C ASP A 181 21.72 -15.38 -3.60
N THR A 182 20.46 -15.35 -3.22
CA THR A 182 19.43 -14.52 -3.85
C THR A 182 18.71 -13.70 -2.79
N PRO A 183 19.04 -12.43 -2.62
CA PRO A 183 18.33 -11.54 -1.72
C PRO A 183 16.84 -11.47 -2.06
N LYS A 184 16.00 -11.42 -1.02
CA LYS A 184 14.56 -11.30 -1.17
C LYS A 184 14.10 -9.89 -0.80
N THR A 185 13.24 -9.32 -1.62
CA THR A 185 12.57 -8.04 -1.37
C THR A 185 11.19 -8.26 -0.73
N CYS A 186 10.55 -7.16 -0.28
CA CYS A 186 9.18 -7.21 0.22
C CYS A 186 8.24 -7.85 -0.82
N ALA A 187 8.35 -7.43 -2.08
CA ALA A 187 7.54 -7.96 -3.17
C ALA A 187 7.80 -9.43 -3.48
N SER A 188 9.00 -9.96 -3.20
CA SER A 188 9.31 -11.37 -3.43
C SER A 188 8.41 -12.30 -2.61
N CYS A 189 8.06 -11.89 -1.39
CA CYS A 189 7.22 -12.65 -0.47
C CYS A 189 5.76 -12.19 -0.50
N HIS A 190 5.52 -10.88 -0.42
CA HIS A 190 4.16 -10.33 -0.27
C HIS A 190 3.43 -10.13 -1.60
N MET A 191 4.13 -10.19 -2.73
CA MET A 191 3.57 -10.07 -4.08
C MET A 191 4.14 -11.16 -5.00
N PRO A 192 3.89 -12.46 -4.69
CA PRO A 192 4.41 -13.55 -5.54
C PRO A 192 3.88 -13.41 -6.97
N LEU A 193 4.66 -13.92 -7.93
CA LEU A 193 4.24 -13.97 -9.33
C LEU A 193 3.10 -14.97 -9.50
N VAL A 194 2.05 -14.56 -10.19
CA VAL A 194 0.89 -15.38 -10.51
C VAL A 194 0.61 -15.33 -12.02
N ARG A 195 0.09 -16.39 -12.59
CA ARG A 195 -0.30 -16.42 -13.99
C ARG A 195 -1.41 -15.42 -14.29
N SER A 196 -1.32 -14.74 -15.42
CA SER A 196 -2.28 -13.76 -15.87
C SER A 196 -2.29 -13.65 -17.38
N ASP A 197 -3.49 -13.44 -17.94
CA ASP A 197 -3.69 -13.13 -19.35
C ASP A 197 -3.71 -11.61 -19.59
N ASP A 198 -3.36 -10.81 -18.59
CA ASP A 198 -3.29 -9.35 -18.69
C ASP A 198 -2.27 -8.94 -19.76
N PRO A 199 -2.62 -8.02 -20.70
CA PRO A 199 -1.67 -7.53 -21.70
C PRO A 199 -0.38 -6.92 -21.15
N ALA A 200 -0.39 -6.48 -19.88
CA ALA A 200 0.78 -5.97 -19.16
C ALA A 200 1.61 -7.07 -18.48
N ALA A 201 1.21 -8.35 -18.57
CA ALA A 201 1.95 -9.43 -17.95
C ALA A 201 3.35 -9.61 -18.60
N ASP A 202 4.35 -9.88 -17.76
CA ASP A 202 5.68 -10.30 -18.21
C ASP A 202 5.71 -11.83 -18.29
N ASP A 203 5.93 -12.38 -19.48
CA ASP A 203 5.97 -13.83 -19.73
C ASP A 203 4.73 -14.59 -19.20
N GLY A 204 3.57 -13.95 -19.21
CA GLY A 204 2.33 -14.53 -18.68
C GLY A 204 2.21 -14.50 -17.16
N TYR A 205 2.96 -13.63 -16.49
CA TYR A 205 2.91 -13.46 -15.04
C TYR A 205 2.77 -12.01 -14.64
N VAL A 206 2.06 -11.79 -13.54
CA VAL A 206 1.95 -10.48 -12.84
C VAL A 206 2.25 -10.66 -11.36
N ARG A 207 2.62 -9.57 -10.68
CA ARG A 207 2.71 -9.55 -9.22
C ARG A 207 1.32 -9.67 -8.59
N SER A 208 1.16 -10.58 -7.64
CA SER A 208 -0.07 -10.68 -6.87
C SER A 208 -0.28 -9.45 -5.99
N HIS A 209 -1.48 -8.89 -6.03
CA HIS A 209 -1.89 -7.77 -5.18
C HIS A 209 -2.75 -8.23 -3.98
N ARG A 210 -2.59 -9.48 -3.55
CA ARG A 210 -3.23 -9.99 -2.31
C ARG A 210 -2.50 -9.56 -1.05
N PHE A 211 -1.20 -9.31 -1.15
CA PHE A 211 -0.35 -8.90 -0.03
C PHE A 211 -0.52 -9.78 1.21
N PRO A 212 -0.36 -11.12 1.11
CA PRO A 212 -0.47 -11.98 2.27
C PRO A 212 0.59 -11.62 3.30
N ALA A 213 0.16 -11.53 4.56
CA ALA A 213 1.00 -11.24 5.72
C ALA A 213 0.36 -11.87 6.97
N ALA A 214 0.48 -11.26 8.15
CA ALA A 214 -0.08 -11.81 9.38
C ALA A 214 -1.56 -11.43 9.64
N ASN A 215 -2.16 -10.61 8.79
CA ASN A 215 -3.52 -10.11 9.01
C ASN A 215 -4.59 -11.14 8.59
N THR A 216 -5.02 -11.97 9.53
CA THR A 216 -6.15 -12.89 9.37
C THR A 216 -7.50 -12.26 9.76
N ALA A 217 -7.49 -11.15 10.51
CA ALA A 217 -8.70 -10.56 11.07
C ALA A 217 -9.58 -9.92 9.98
N LEU A 218 -9.01 -9.14 9.08
CA LEU A 218 -9.77 -8.48 8.01
C LEU A 218 -10.50 -9.48 7.09
N PRO A 219 -9.81 -10.47 6.49
CA PRO A 219 -10.50 -11.44 5.64
C PRO A 219 -11.51 -12.29 6.42
N PHE A 220 -11.29 -12.57 7.70
CA PHE A 220 -12.25 -13.28 8.53
C PHE A 220 -13.54 -12.46 8.73
N VAL A 221 -13.42 -11.18 9.12
CA VAL A 221 -14.57 -10.30 9.36
C VAL A 221 -15.33 -10.01 8.05
N ASN A 222 -14.60 -9.84 6.95
CA ASN A 222 -15.17 -9.61 5.63
C ASN A 222 -15.71 -10.89 4.97
N ARG A 223 -15.60 -12.04 5.64
CA ARG A 223 -16.02 -13.35 5.12
C ARG A 223 -15.39 -13.71 3.78
N ASP A 224 -14.16 -13.27 3.56
CA ASP A 224 -13.36 -13.60 2.38
C ASP A 224 -12.52 -14.85 2.65
N ALA A 225 -13.11 -16.00 2.42
CA ALA A 225 -12.46 -17.29 2.65
C ALA A 225 -11.22 -17.48 1.77
N VAL A 226 -11.21 -16.94 0.56
CA VAL A 226 -10.08 -17.07 -0.37
C VAL A 226 -8.88 -16.27 0.12
N GLN A 227 -9.10 -15.05 0.56
CA GLN A 227 -8.03 -14.23 1.13
C GLN A 227 -7.55 -14.78 2.47
N LEU A 228 -8.46 -15.24 3.32
CA LEU A 228 -8.10 -15.87 4.59
C LEU A 228 -7.21 -17.10 4.37
N GLN A 229 -7.57 -17.95 3.42
CA GLN A 229 -6.76 -19.12 3.07
C GLN A 229 -5.38 -18.71 2.56
N ALA A 230 -5.29 -17.72 1.67
CA ALA A 230 -4.02 -17.23 1.14
C ALA A 230 -3.10 -16.70 2.26
N VAL A 231 -3.65 -15.99 3.26
CA VAL A 231 -2.88 -15.53 4.42
C VAL A 231 -2.45 -16.70 5.31
N GLN A 232 -3.32 -17.68 5.54
CA GLN A 232 -2.98 -18.86 6.35
C GLN A 232 -1.90 -19.72 5.68
N ASP A 233 -1.97 -19.89 4.37
CA ASP A 233 -0.95 -20.62 3.59
C ASP A 233 0.40 -19.89 3.65
N PHE A 234 0.40 -18.57 3.52
CA PHE A 234 1.59 -17.74 3.67
C PHE A 234 2.23 -17.92 5.08
N LEU A 235 1.43 -17.90 6.12
CA LEU A 235 1.91 -18.08 7.50
C LEU A 235 2.45 -19.48 7.78
N ARG A 236 2.01 -20.50 7.03
CA ARG A 236 2.46 -21.90 7.17
C ARG A 236 3.59 -22.28 6.22
N ALA A 237 4.04 -21.36 5.37
CA ALA A 237 4.98 -21.65 4.29
C ALA A 237 6.45 -21.73 4.75
N ASP A 238 6.73 -22.20 5.95
CA ASP A 238 8.08 -22.41 6.52
C ASP A 238 9.02 -21.21 6.35
N GLN A 239 8.48 -20.01 6.54
CA GLN A 239 9.27 -18.77 6.47
C GLN A 239 10.25 -18.65 7.64
N ILE A 240 10.00 -19.34 8.74
CA ILE A 240 10.80 -19.35 9.97
C ILE A 240 10.89 -20.78 10.45
N SER A 241 12.11 -21.27 10.70
CA SER A 241 12.38 -22.49 11.44
C SER A 241 12.93 -22.14 12.84
N VAL A 242 12.54 -22.91 13.84
CA VAL A 242 13.08 -22.82 15.19
C VAL A 242 13.62 -24.20 15.56
N ASP A 243 14.94 -24.30 15.67
CA ASP A 243 15.61 -25.48 16.19
C ASP A 243 15.76 -25.32 17.73
N ILE A 244 15.32 -26.32 18.48
CA ILE A 244 15.37 -26.34 19.96
C ILE A 244 16.40 -27.35 20.41
#